data_e9bd48be4ce7fa6c8d2056b816f9d213
#
_entry.id   e9bd48be4ce7fa6c8d2056b816f9d213
#
_cell.length_a   1.000
_cell.length_b   1.000
_cell.length_c   1.000
_cell.angle_alpha   90.00
_cell.angle_beta   90.00
_cell.angle_gamma   90.00
#
_symmetry.space_group_name_H-M   'P 1'
#
loop_
_entity.id
_entity.type
_entity.pdbx_description
1 polymer ?
#
loop_
_entity_poly.entity_id
_entity_poly.type
_entity_poly.pdbx_seq_one_letter_code
_entity_poly.pdbx_strand_id
1 'polypeptide(L)'
;MQERVYILGGYQSDFAQNWHRNELDLLDVFENTITLGLSSVDLEPKDIDVAHVGNFTAELFCNQGHLGGFFVSSHPDFFGLPSSRHEAACASGSIATLAACAEIESGRYELAAVLGIEQMRNVPGEQAAQNIGGPAMRSGFECQGVQYPWPHMFSELTNEYDKRYG
;
A
#
# COMPACT_ATOMS: atom_id res chain seq x y z
N MET A 1 16.12 27.61 1.72
CA MET A 1 15.88 26.80 2.94
C MET A 1 15.00 25.66 2.48
N GLN A 2 15.35 24.44 2.87
CA GLN A 2 14.48 23.29 2.56
C GLN A 2 13.18 23.45 3.36
N GLU A 3 12.04 23.45 2.70
CA GLU A 3 10.74 23.53 3.39
C GLU A 3 10.55 22.24 4.21
N ARG A 4 9.96 22.39 5.38
CA ARG A 4 9.67 21.24 6.23
C ARG A 4 8.34 20.64 5.84
N VAL A 5 8.30 19.33 5.66
CA VAL A 5 7.06 18.59 5.45
C VAL A 5 6.50 18.15 6.81
N TYR A 6 5.20 18.27 6.98
CA TYR A 6 4.50 17.90 8.21
C TYR A 6 3.42 16.88 7.93
N ILE A 7 3.25 15.92 8.85
CA ILE A 7 2.10 15.00 8.82
C ILE A 7 0.99 15.68 9.63
N LEU A 8 -0.13 15.97 8.97
CA LEU A 8 -1.27 16.63 9.61
C LEU A 8 -2.10 15.67 10.45
N GLY A 9 -2.26 14.43 10.01
CA GLY A 9 -2.99 13.38 10.68
C GLY A 9 -3.27 12.21 9.74
N GLY A 10 -4.24 11.37 10.10
CA GLY A 10 -4.59 10.22 9.28
C GLY A 10 -5.52 9.24 9.99
N TYR A 11 -5.83 8.17 9.30
CA TYR A 11 -6.69 7.08 9.78
C TYR A 11 -6.06 5.73 9.48
N GLN A 12 -6.28 4.76 10.35
CA GLN A 12 -5.91 3.37 10.15
C GLN A 12 -7.14 2.48 10.36
N SER A 13 -7.44 1.62 9.39
CA SER A 13 -8.51 0.63 9.51
C SER A 13 -8.19 -0.41 10.59
N ASP A 14 -9.22 -1.01 11.17
CA ASP A 14 -9.06 -2.11 12.11
C ASP A 14 -8.56 -3.38 11.39
N PHE A 15 -7.32 -3.78 11.67
CA PHE A 15 -6.69 -4.96 11.08
C PHE A 15 -7.32 -6.29 11.50
N ALA A 16 -8.14 -6.31 12.56
CA ALA A 16 -8.91 -7.50 12.94
C ALA A 16 -10.03 -7.80 11.94
N GLN A 17 -10.54 -6.79 11.25
CA GLN A 17 -11.59 -6.97 10.26
C GLN A 17 -11.11 -7.76 9.04
N ASN A 18 -11.99 -8.58 8.49
CA ASN A 18 -11.77 -9.27 7.23
C ASN A 18 -12.75 -8.70 6.19
N TRP A 19 -12.25 -7.83 5.33
CA TRP A 19 -13.06 -7.13 4.33
C TRP A 19 -13.82 -8.09 3.41
N HIS A 20 -13.17 -9.16 2.98
CA HIS A 20 -13.79 -10.18 2.13
C HIS A 20 -15.01 -10.85 2.80
N ARG A 21 -14.89 -11.16 4.12
CA ARG A 21 -16.02 -11.72 4.88
C ARG A 21 -17.14 -10.70 5.12
N ASN A 22 -16.80 -9.43 5.11
CA ASN A 22 -17.73 -8.32 5.25
C ASN A 22 -18.30 -7.87 3.89
N GLU A 23 -18.03 -8.63 2.82
CA GLU A 23 -18.48 -8.35 1.45
C GLU A 23 -18.02 -6.96 0.93
N LEU A 24 -16.89 -6.46 1.42
CA LEU A 24 -16.25 -5.23 0.97
C LEU A 24 -15.18 -5.55 -0.09
N ASP A 25 -15.18 -4.81 -1.16
CA ASP A 25 -14.12 -4.86 -2.14
C ASP A 25 -12.97 -3.87 -1.83
N LEU A 26 -11.97 -3.83 -2.69
CA LEU A 26 -10.81 -2.98 -2.48
C LEU A 26 -11.15 -1.48 -2.60
N LEU A 27 -12.11 -1.12 -3.45
CA LEU A 27 -12.56 0.26 -3.63
C LEU A 27 -13.37 0.75 -2.44
N ASP A 28 -14.26 -0.08 -1.89
CA ASP A 28 -15.06 0.25 -0.70
C ASP A 28 -14.14 0.62 0.48
N VAL A 29 -13.09 -0.18 0.69
CA VAL A 29 -12.13 0.06 1.78
C VAL A 29 -11.27 1.29 1.50
N PHE A 30 -10.88 1.50 0.24
CA PHE A 30 -10.15 2.69 -0.18
C PHE A 30 -10.95 3.96 0.12
N GLU A 31 -12.21 4.01 -0.34
CA GLU A 31 -13.12 5.14 -0.15
C GLU A 31 -13.36 5.44 1.33
N ASN A 32 -13.66 4.41 2.11
CA ASN A 32 -13.84 4.57 3.56
C ASN A 32 -12.57 5.11 4.24
N THR A 33 -11.40 4.59 3.87
CA THR A 33 -10.13 4.97 4.48
C THR A 33 -9.75 6.41 4.16
N ILE A 34 -9.88 6.85 2.90
CA ILE A 34 -9.56 8.23 2.53
C ILE A 34 -10.54 9.21 3.15
N THR A 35 -11.83 8.89 3.18
CA THR A 35 -12.87 9.73 3.79
C THR A 35 -12.60 9.94 5.28
N LEU A 36 -12.33 8.88 6.03
CA LEU A 36 -12.03 8.97 7.46
C LEU A 36 -10.68 9.65 7.72
N GLY A 37 -9.69 9.44 6.84
CA GLY A 37 -8.41 10.11 6.91
C GLY A 37 -8.53 11.62 6.79
N LEU A 38 -9.23 12.11 5.78
CA LEU A 38 -9.47 13.53 5.55
C LEU A 38 -10.30 14.14 6.69
N SER A 39 -11.38 13.47 7.10
CA SER A 39 -12.24 13.93 8.20
C SER A 39 -11.47 14.06 9.52
N SER A 40 -10.43 13.27 9.74
CA SER A 40 -9.62 13.32 10.98
C SER A 40 -8.82 14.63 11.14
N VAL A 41 -8.69 15.40 10.06
CA VAL A 41 -7.92 16.65 9.99
C VAL A 41 -8.73 17.81 9.41
N ASP A 42 -10.06 17.67 9.35
CA ASP A 42 -11.00 18.68 8.83
C ASP A 42 -10.66 19.13 7.39
N LEU A 43 -10.21 18.20 6.53
CA LEU A 43 -9.94 18.42 5.11
C LEU A 43 -11.02 17.80 4.23
N GLU A 44 -11.21 18.41 3.06
CA GLU A 44 -12.09 17.93 1.99
C GLU A 44 -11.27 17.36 0.83
N PRO A 45 -11.83 16.47 -0.01
CA PRO A 45 -11.13 15.91 -1.18
C PRO A 45 -10.54 16.97 -2.12
N LYS A 46 -11.24 18.10 -2.30
CA LYS A 46 -10.81 19.22 -3.16
C LYS A 46 -9.57 19.96 -2.66
N ASP A 47 -9.20 19.78 -1.39
CA ASP A 47 -8.04 20.45 -0.79
C ASP A 47 -6.73 19.74 -1.15
N ILE A 48 -6.81 18.51 -1.67
CA ILE A 48 -5.64 17.68 -1.99
C ILE A 48 -5.10 18.02 -3.39
N ASP A 49 -3.82 18.34 -3.47
CA ASP A 49 -3.12 18.68 -4.71
C ASP A 49 -2.56 17.47 -5.47
N VAL A 50 -2.14 16.45 -4.74
CA VAL A 50 -1.53 15.22 -5.27
C VAL A 50 -1.79 14.03 -4.36
N ALA A 51 -1.84 12.83 -4.91
CA ALA A 51 -2.06 11.64 -4.12
C ALA A 51 -1.17 10.46 -4.51
N HIS A 52 -0.80 9.65 -3.51
CA HIS A 52 0.05 8.50 -3.67
C HIS A 52 -0.55 7.28 -2.99
N VAL A 53 -0.53 6.14 -3.69
CA VAL A 53 -0.95 4.85 -3.12
C VAL A 53 0.27 3.97 -2.92
N GLY A 54 0.48 3.49 -1.71
CA GLY A 54 1.40 2.40 -1.41
C GLY A 54 0.67 1.06 -1.49
N ASN A 55 1.07 0.20 -2.41
CA ASN A 55 0.49 -1.14 -2.54
C ASN A 55 1.51 -2.09 -3.17
N PHE A 56 1.59 -3.31 -2.65
CA PHE A 56 2.51 -4.30 -3.16
C PHE A 56 1.92 -5.06 -4.35
N THR A 57 0.84 -5.80 -4.16
CA THR A 57 0.45 -6.80 -5.14
C THR A 57 -1.07 -7.01 -5.26
N ALA A 58 -1.83 -5.92 -5.36
CA ALA A 58 -3.28 -5.99 -5.57
C ALA A 58 -3.67 -6.77 -6.83
N GLU A 59 -2.80 -6.81 -7.84
CA GLU A 59 -3.00 -7.60 -9.06
C GLU A 59 -3.20 -9.08 -8.77
N LEU A 60 -2.42 -9.64 -7.83
CA LEU A 60 -2.46 -11.07 -7.50
C LEU A 60 -3.59 -11.43 -6.52
N PHE A 61 -4.01 -10.49 -5.69
CA PHE A 61 -5.07 -10.73 -4.70
C PHE A 61 -6.45 -10.33 -5.20
N CYS A 62 -6.56 -9.22 -5.93
CA CYS A 62 -7.81 -8.60 -6.30
C CYS A 62 -7.98 -8.47 -7.82
N ASN A 63 -7.01 -8.93 -8.61
CA ASN A 63 -6.96 -8.70 -10.06
C ASN A 63 -7.12 -7.21 -10.42
N GLN A 64 -6.55 -6.32 -9.60
CA GLN A 64 -6.70 -4.88 -9.68
C GLN A 64 -5.35 -4.18 -9.78
N GLY A 65 -5.09 -3.55 -10.91
CA GLY A 65 -4.01 -2.59 -11.11
C GLY A 65 -4.51 -1.15 -10.99
N HIS A 66 -3.66 -0.19 -11.35
CA HIS A 66 -3.99 1.23 -11.50
C HIS A 66 -4.67 1.85 -10.26
N LEU A 67 -4.17 1.53 -9.07
CA LEU A 67 -4.78 1.98 -7.81
C LEU A 67 -4.74 3.51 -7.61
N GLY A 68 -3.84 4.23 -8.28
CA GLY A 68 -3.89 5.69 -8.30
C GLY A 68 -5.23 6.23 -8.81
N GLY A 69 -5.85 5.54 -9.77
CA GLY A 69 -7.16 5.90 -10.29
C GLY A 69 -8.32 5.76 -9.30
N PHE A 70 -8.12 5.06 -8.18
CA PHE A 70 -9.15 4.89 -7.14
C PHE A 70 -9.55 6.20 -6.46
N PHE A 71 -8.67 7.18 -6.38
CA PHE A 71 -9.06 8.50 -5.87
C PHE A 71 -10.21 9.10 -6.67
N VAL A 72 -10.08 9.12 -7.99
CA VAL A 72 -11.14 9.65 -8.87
C VAL A 72 -12.43 8.82 -8.80
N SER A 73 -12.30 7.52 -8.56
CA SER A 73 -13.47 6.63 -8.41
C SER A 73 -14.14 6.77 -7.04
N SER A 74 -13.41 7.16 -6.00
CA SER A 74 -13.92 7.26 -4.63
C SER A 74 -14.69 8.57 -4.37
N HIS A 75 -14.33 9.67 -5.03
CA HIS A 75 -15.04 10.94 -4.83
C HIS A 75 -14.93 11.86 -6.06
N PRO A 76 -16.05 12.53 -6.48
CA PRO A 76 -16.04 13.39 -7.66
C PRO A 76 -15.08 14.59 -7.55
N ASP A 77 -14.81 15.10 -6.36
CA ASP A 77 -13.89 16.23 -6.16
C ASP A 77 -12.43 15.86 -6.34
N PHE A 78 -12.10 14.59 -6.49
CA PHE A 78 -10.79 14.15 -6.94
C PHE A 78 -10.62 14.13 -8.47
N PHE A 79 -11.60 14.60 -9.23
CA PHE A 79 -11.47 14.67 -10.68
C PHE A 79 -10.32 15.60 -11.08
N GLY A 80 -9.37 15.03 -11.85
CA GLY A 80 -8.17 15.75 -12.27
C GLY A 80 -7.00 15.70 -11.25
N LEU A 81 -7.16 15.04 -10.11
CA LEU A 81 -6.11 14.88 -9.12
C LEU A 81 -4.94 14.04 -9.71
N PRO A 82 -3.72 14.58 -9.77
CA PRO A 82 -2.55 13.78 -10.09
C PRO A 82 -2.34 12.70 -9.03
N SER A 83 -2.23 11.46 -9.46
CA SER A 83 -2.05 10.35 -8.52
C SER A 83 -1.18 9.24 -9.11
N SER A 84 -0.48 8.52 -8.23
CA SER A 84 0.36 7.39 -8.63
C SER A 84 0.34 6.27 -7.59
N ARG A 85 0.67 5.05 -8.04
CA ARG A 85 0.93 3.91 -7.15
C ARG A 85 2.42 3.67 -7.06
N HIS A 86 2.88 3.37 -5.85
CA HIS A 86 4.26 3.02 -5.52
C HIS A 86 4.33 1.59 -5.00
N GLU A 87 5.35 0.87 -5.44
CA GLU A 87 5.60 -0.51 -5.05
C GLU A 87 7.05 -0.64 -4.56
N ALA A 88 7.21 -1.19 -3.37
CA ALA A 88 8.49 -1.59 -2.76
C ALA A 88 8.21 -2.70 -1.73
N ALA A 89 7.44 -3.71 -2.12
CA ALA A 89 6.97 -4.78 -1.24
C ALA A 89 6.36 -4.20 0.06
N CYS A 90 6.79 -4.67 1.23
CA CYS A 90 6.31 -4.18 2.54
C CYS A 90 6.61 -2.69 2.79
N ALA A 91 7.53 -2.08 2.04
CA ALA A 91 7.92 -0.67 2.16
C ALA A 91 7.15 0.25 1.18
N SER A 92 6.13 -0.24 0.48
CA SER A 92 5.38 0.54 -0.53
C SER A 92 4.80 1.84 0.04
N GLY A 93 4.24 1.80 1.25
CA GLY A 93 3.74 2.99 1.93
C GLY A 93 4.84 4.00 2.26
N SER A 94 6.03 3.53 2.65
CA SER A 94 7.18 4.40 2.93
C SER A 94 7.66 5.10 1.66
N ILE A 95 7.75 4.39 0.54
CA ILE A 95 8.15 4.98 -0.76
C ILE A 95 7.10 5.98 -1.25
N ALA A 96 5.81 5.69 -1.10
CA ALA A 96 4.73 6.63 -1.40
C ALA A 96 4.86 7.92 -0.57
N THR A 97 5.16 7.79 0.73
CA THR A 97 5.39 8.94 1.62
C THR A 97 6.61 9.76 1.19
N LEU A 98 7.72 9.10 0.85
CA LEU A 98 8.92 9.80 0.37
C LEU A 98 8.68 10.54 -0.95
N ALA A 99 7.87 9.97 -1.85
CA ALA A 99 7.49 10.65 -3.09
C ALA A 99 6.67 11.91 -2.80
N ALA A 100 5.67 11.83 -1.91
CA ALA A 100 4.89 12.99 -1.47
C ALA A 100 5.78 14.08 -0.83
N CYS A 101 6.71 13.69 0.04
CA CYS A 101 7.66 14.63 0.63
C CYS A 101 8.49 15.34 -0.44
N ALA A 102 9.03 14.61 -1.41
CA ALA A 102 9.85 15.19 -2.47
C ALA A 102 9.07 16.19 -3.35
N GLU A 103 7.80 15.93 -3.63
CA GLU A 103 6.94 16.83 -4.39
C GLU A 103 6.60 18.11 -3.62
N ILE A 104 6.33 18.01 -2.31
CA ILE A 104 6.11 19.18 -1.44
C ILE A 104 7.42 19.98 -1.29
N GLU A 105 8.55 19.33 -1.01
CA GLU A 105 9.86 19.99 -0.87
C GLU A 105 10.32 20.68 -2.16
N SER A 106 9.88 20.18 -3.32
CA SER A 106 10.15 20.83 -4.62
C SER A 106 9.29 22.07 -4.87
N GLY A 107 8.30 22.33 -4.01
CA GLY A 107 7.32 23.43 -4.18
C GLY A 107 6.30 23.20 -5.30
N ARG A 108 6.18 21.96 -5.78
CA ARG A 108 5.21 21.61 -6.84
C ARG A 108 3.78 21.52 -6.30
N TYR A 109 3.63 21.03 -5.09
CA TYR A 109 2.36 20.86 -4.39
C TYR A 109 2.50 21.28 -2.94
N GLU A 110 1.40 21.65 -2.31
CA GLU A 110 1.37 22.08 -0.90
C GLU A 110 0.78 20.99 0.00
N LEU A 111 -0.17 20.19 -0.52
CA LEU A 111 -0.88 19.17 0.26
C LEU A 111 -1.00 17.85 -0.50
N ALA A 112 -0.47 16.80 0.10
CA ALA A 112 -0.48 15.45 -0.46
C ALA A 112 -1.28 14.48 0.41
N ALA A 113 -2.06 13.59 -0.23
CA ALA A 113 -2.64 12.42 0.41
C ALA A 113 -1.79 11.18 0.12
N VAL A 114 -1.49 10.40 1.16
CA VAL A 114 -0.81 9.09 1.03
C VAL A 114 -1.70 8.02 1.62
N LEU A 115 -2.04 7.01 0.84
CA LEU A 115 -2.86 5.88 1.28
C LEU A 115 -2.13 4.56 1.04
N GLY A 116 -1.96 3.76 2.08
CA GLY A 116 -1.50 2.38 1.98
C GLY A 116 -2.67 1.41 2.00
N ILE A 117 -2.73 0.47 1.07
CA ILE A 117 -3.80 -0.52 1.03
C ILE A 117 -3.30 -1.86 0.52
N GLU A 118 -3.70 -2.94 1.22
CA GLU A 118 -3.41 -4.31 0.80
C GLU A 118 -4.51 -5.25 1.30
N GLN A 119 -5.12 -6.02 0.41
CA GLN A 119 -6.14 -7.01 0.75
C GLN A 119 -5.57 -8.41 0.54
N MET A 120 -5.12 -9.08 1.60
CA MET A 120 -4.48 -10.40 1.52
C MET A 120 -5.33 -11.53 2.13
N ARG A 121 -6.45 -11.23 2.80
CA ARG A 121 -7.29 -12.21 3.50
C ARG A 121 -8.51 -12.67 2.68
N ASN A 122 -8.51 -12.41 1.38
CA ASN A 122 -9.54 -12.85 0.43
C ASN A 122 -9.23 -14.20 -0.23
N VAL A 123 -8.07 -14.77 0.06
CA VAL A 123 -7.63 -16.07 -0.46
C VAL A 123 -7.15 -16.99 0.69
N PRO A 124 -7.07 -18.32 0.49
CA PRO A 124 -6.45 -19.24 1.44
C PRO A 124 -4.98 -18.88 1.73
N GLY A 125 -4.49 -19.22 2.93
CA GLY A 125 -3.13 -18.87 3.37
C GLY A 125 -2.02 -19.37 2.46
N GLU A 126 -2.17 -20.54 1.86
CA GLU A 126 -1.24 -21.06 0.86
C GLU A 126 -1.18 -20.17 -0.39
N GLN A 127 -2.33 -19.77 -0.90
CA GLN A 127 -2.40 -18.86 -2.05
C GLN A 127 -1.84 -17.48 -1.71
N ALA A 128 -2.11 -16.99 -0.50
CA ALA A 128 -1.53 -15.73 -0.03
C ALA A 128 0.00 -15.81 0.02
N ALA A 129 0.55 -16.91 0.53
CA ALA A 129 2.00 -17.13 0.56
C ALA A 129 2.62 -17.16 -0.84
N GLN A 130 1.95 -17.76 -1.81
CA GLN A 130 2.39 -17.77 -3.22
C GLN A 130 2.32 -16.37 -3.83
N ASN A 131 1.22 -15.65 -3.63
CA ASN A 131 1.03 -14.31 -4.15
C ASN A 131 2.09 -13.33 -3.62
N ILE A 132 2.44 -13.41 -2.33
CA ILE A 132 3.46 -12.56 -1.72
C ILE A 132 4.87 -13.00 -2.14
N GLY A 133 5.12 -14.32 -2.16
CA GLY A 133 6.44 -14.87 -2.42
C GLY A 133 6.88 -14.73 -3.88
N GLY A 134 5.99 -14.96 -4.82
CA GLY A 134 6.30 -14.95 -6.24
C GLY A 134 6.89 -13.62 -6.75
N PRO A 135 6.23 -12.46 -6.51
CA PRO A 135 6.77 -11.17 -6.94
C PRO A 135 7.93 -10.66 -6.09
N ALA A 136 7.99 -11.01 -4.80
CA ALA A 136 9.06 -10.55 -3.91
C ALA A 136 10.39 -11.27 -4.12
N MET A 137 10.35 -12.44 -4.71
CA MET A 137 11.48 -13.30 -4.95
C MET A 137 11.54 -13.64 -6.43
N ARG A 138 12.72 -13.96 -6.94
CA ARG A 138 12.87 -14.35 -8.33
C ARG A 138 12.05 -15.62 -8.60
N SER A 139 10.84 -15.40 -9.12
CA SER A 139 9.84 -16.45 -9.33
C SER A 139 10.39 -17.61 -10.15
N GLY A 140 10.10 -18.83 -9.72
CA GLY A 140 10.57 -20.05 -10.36
C GLY A 140 12.06 -20.32 -10.19
N PHE A 141 12.78 -19.52 -9.39
CA PHE A 141 14.20 -19.68 -9.16
C PHE A 141 14.53 -19.96 -7.68
N GLU A 142 14.29 -18.96 -6.78
CA GLU A 142 14.71 -19.07 -5.38
C GLU A 142 13.82 -19.97 -4.53
N CYS A 143 12.53 -20.05 -4.86
CA CYS A 143 11.54 -20.81 -4.10
C CYS A 143 10.87 -21.90 -4.95
N GLN A 144 11.57 -22.48 -5.92
CA GLN A 144 11.03 -23.53 -6.76
C GLN A 144 10.59 -24.75 -5.93
N GLY A 145 9.33 -25.16 -6.05
CA GLY A 145 8.77 -26.31 -5.32
C GLY A 145 8.46 -26.06 -3.85
N VAL A 146 8.58 -24.84 -3.37
CA VAL A 146 8.25 -24.45 -1.99
C VAL A 146 6.79 -24.06 -1.89
N GLN A 147 6.05 -24.69 -0.98
CA GLN A 147 4.62 -24.42 -0.76
C GLN A 147 4.37 -23.04 -0.16
N TYR A 148 5.23 -22.60 0.77
CA TYR A 148 5.14 -21.33 1.47
C TYR A 148 6.43 -20.50 1.25
N PRO A 149 6.61 -19.85 0.09
CA PRO A 149 7.85 -19.17 -0.27
C PRO A 149 8.30 -18.13 0.76
N TRP A 150 7.39 -17.26 1.21
CA TRP A 150 7.71 -16.18 2.15
C TRP A 150 8.24 -16.68 3.51
N PRO A 151 7.55 -17.58 4.24
CA PRO A 151 8.08 -18.16 5.47
C PRO A 151 9.39 -18.93 5.26
N HIS A 152 9.52 -19.64 4.13
CA HIS A 152 10.74 -20.37 3.78
C HIS A 152 11.95 -19.45 3.71
N MET A 153 11.85 -18.32 2.98
CA MET A 153 12.98 -17.40 2.82
C MET A 153 13.41 -16.76 4.14
N PHE A 154 12.47 -16.45 5.02
CA PHE A 154 12.81 -15.95 6.36
C PHE A 154 13.46 -17.03 7.23
N SER A 155 13.05 -18.29 7.09
CA SER A 155 13.71 -19.41 7.77
C SER A 155 15.15 -19.60 7.27
N GLU A 156 15.37 -19.49 5.96
CA GLU A 156 16.74 -19.55 5.39
C GLU A 156 17.60 -18.37 5.87
N LEU A 157 17.04 -17.18 5.95
CA LEU A 157 17.74 -16.01 6.49
C LEU A 157 18.13 -16.23 7.96
N THR A 158 17.23 -16.80 8.76
CA THR A 158 17.51 -17.14 10.17
C THR A 158 18.61 -18.20 10.28
N ASN A 159 18.54 -19.26 9.47
CA ASN A 159 19.59 -20.28 9.44
C ASN A 159 20.96 -19.71 9.06
N GLU A 160 21.00 -18.77 8.14
CA GLU A 160 22.25 -18.12 7.74
C GLU A 160 22.79 -17.19 8.84
N TYR A 161 21.89 -16.51 9.57
CA TYR A 161 22.27 -15.72 10.73
C TYR A 161 22.91 -16.59 11.83
N ASP A 162 22.27 -17.71 12.18
CA ASP A 162 22.76 -18.63 13.20
C ASP A 162 24.14 -19.24 12.83
N LYS A 163 24.34 -19.56 11.56
CA LYS A 163 25.66 -20.03 11.08
C LYS A 163 26.78 -19.00 11.27
N ARG A 164 26.46 -17.71 11.16
CA ARG A 164 27.45 -16.63 11.23
C ARG A 164 27.72 -16.15 12.64
N TYR A 165 26.72 -16.16 13.47
CA TYR A 165 26.75 -15.47 14.76
C TYR A 165 26.47 -16.38 15.97
N GLY A 166 26.04 -17.63 15.75
CA GLY A 166 25.85 -18.65 16.80
C GLY A 166 24.51 -18.55 17.48
#